data_450aacadd733f4e625416a4136a2e349
#
_entry.id   450aacadd733f4e625416a4136a2e349
#
_cell.length_a   1.000
_cell.length_b   1.000
_cell.length_c   1.000
_cell.angle_alpha   90.00
_cell.angle_beta   90.00
_cell.angle_gamma   90.00
#
_symmetry.space_group_name_H-M   'P 1'
#
loop_
_entity.id
_entity.type
_entity.pdbx_description
1 polymer ?
#
loop_
_entity_poly.entity_id
_entity_poly.type
_entity_poly.pdbx_seq_one_letter_code
_entity_poly.pdbx_strand_id
1 'polypeptide(L)'
;LTVALGVMVHLGLLEYFRLAQFKGIRPASKTTLVLCQLLLITTQWAHGGDAAGVGFASDLAAAVLPLSGAAICGWLLLQPVTGTIADIAASIFGLFYLGFLPSHWIRLRDLTDLALAPRLASWPVGWPPLSPGMVLMLMACLVIVATDIGSYVIGRRYGRHPLSPISP
;
A
#
# COMPACT_ATOMS: atom_id res chain seq x y z
N LEU A 1 11.83 6.32 -2.55
CA LEU A 1 10.60 5.97 -1.84
C LEU A 1 9.96 4.73 -2.44
N THR A 2 9.68 4.69 -3.75
CA THR A 2 8.97 3.61 -4.44
C THR A 2 9.64 2.25 -4.26
N VAL A 3 10.97 2.18 -4.36
CA VAL A 3 11.73 0.95 -4.11
C VAL A 3 11.57 0.49 -2.66
N ALA A 4 11.68 1.41 -1.70
CA ALA A 4 11.49 1.08 -0.28
C ALA A 4 10.07 0.58 -0.01
N LEU A 5 9.06 1.23 -0.60
CA LEU A 5 7.67 0.80 -0.52
C LEU A 5 7.48 -0.59 -1.15
N GLY A 6 8.07 -0.83 -2.31
CA GLY A 6 8.05 -2.14 -2.97
C GLY A 6 8.63 -3.25 -2.11
N VAL A 7 9.76 -2.99 -1.44
CA VAL A 7 10.37 -3.95 -0.50
C VAL A 7 9.46 -4.19 0.71
N MET A 8 8.89 -3.14 1.31
CA MET A 8 7.95 -3.27 2.44
C MET A 8 6.72 -4.08 2.06
N VAL A 9 6.12 -3.79 0.91
CA VAL A 9 4.96 -4.54 0.39
C VAL A 9 5.33 -5.99 0.14
N HIS A 10 6.50 -6.25 -0.43
CA HIS A 10 6.99 -7.61 -0.69
C HIS A 10 7.12 -8.42 0.60
N LEU A 11 7.82 -7.87 1.59
CA LEU A 11 8.02 -8.53 2.88
C LEU A 11 6.69 -8.72 3.63
N GLY A 12 5.83 -7.70 3.65
CA GLY A 12 4.52 -7.78 4.28
C GLY A 12 3.61 -8.84 3.66
N LEU A 13 3.63 -8.96 2.32
CA LEU A 13 2.88 -10.01 1.61
C LEU A 13 3.43 -11.41 1.92
N LEU A 14 4.74 -11.58 1.97
CA LEU A 14 5.34 -12.87 2.32
C LEU A 14 4.90 -13.31 3.72
N GLU A 15 4.95 -12.41 4.68
CA GLU A 15 4.54 -12.71 6.05
C GLU A 15 3.03 -12.96 6.16
N TYR A 16 2.22 -12.14 5.51
CA TYR A 16 0.78 -12.35 5.44
C TYR A 16 0.40 -13.71 4.87
N PHE A 17 1.02 -14.11 3.75
CA PHE A 17 0.73 -15.41 3.16
C PHE A 17 1.25 -16.58 4.00
N ARG A 18 2.36 -16.43 4.71
CA ARG A 18 2.79 -17.44 5.70
C ARG A 18 1.73 -17.64 6.78
N LEU A 19 1.20 -16.55 7.34
CA LEU A 19 0.15 -16.61 8.35
C LEU A 19 -1.14 -17.27 7.80
N ALA A 20 -1.53 -16.94 6.58
CA ALA A 20 -2.67 -17.57 5.91
C ALA A 20 -2.47 -19.08 5.73
N GLN A 21 -1.27 -19.50 5.33
CA GLN A 21 -0.93 -20.91 5.16
C GLN A 21 -0.95 -21.69 6.48
N PHE A 22 -0.56 -21.09 7.60
CA PHE A 22 -0.71 -21.71 8.92
C PHE A 22 -2.17 -22.01 9.29
N LYS A 23 -3.12 -21.29 8.72
CA LYS A 23 -4.56 -21.53 8.88
C LYS A 23 -5.13 -22.52 7.85
N GLY A 24 -4.26 -23.14 7.02
CA GLY A 24 -4.67 -24.08 5.99
C GLY A 24 -5.18 -23.45 4.70
N ILE A 25 -5.12 -22.12 4.57
CA ILE A 25 -5.47 -21.37 3.36
C ILE A 25 -4.32 -21.49 2.37
N ARG A 26 -4.64 -21.68 1.08
CA ARG A 26 -3.66 -21.81 -0.02
C ARG A 26 -3.76 -20.63 -1.01
N PRO A 27 -3.37 -19.41 -0.59
CA PRO A 27 -3.49 -18.24 -1.44
C PRO A 27 -2.56 -18.33 -2.66
N ALA A 28 -2.88 -17.62 -3.73
CA ALA A 28 -2.05 -17.48 -4.93
C ALA A 28 -0.85 -16.55 -4.65
N SER A 29 0.02 -16.92 -3.70
CA SER A 29 1.06 -16.05 -3.13
C SER A 29 1.98 -15.46 -4.19
N LYS A 30 2.51 -16.30 -5.11
CA LYS A 30 3.44 -15.85 -6.15
C LYS A 30 2.77 -14.90 -7.13
N THR A 31 1.57 -15.25 -7.59
CA THR A 31 0.80 -14.44 -8.54
C THR A 31 0.46 -13.09 -7.93
N THR A 32 -0.05 -13.07 -6.69
CA THR A 32 -0.39 -11.84 -5.99
C THR A 32 0.83 -10.96 -5.74
N LEU A 33 1.98 -11.55 -5.39
CA LEU A 33 3.25 -10.82 -5.23
C LEU A 33 3.64 -10.08 -6.51
N VAL A 34 3.66 -10.79 -7.64
CA VAL A 34 4.00 -10.21 -8.95
C VAL A 34 3.03 -9.09 -9.31
N LEU A 35 1.73 -9.32 -9.13
CA LEU A 35 0.70 -8.34 -9.46
C LEU A 35 0.76 -7.08 -8.57
N CYS A 36 1.10 -7.22 -7.28
CA CYS A 36 1.33 -6.08 -6.41
C CYS A 36 2.54 -5.24 -6.85
N GLN A 37 3.65 -5.88 -7.22
CA GLN A 37 4.81 -5.14 -7.74
C GLN A 37 4.49 -4.44 -9.07
N LEU A 38 3.77 -5.11 -9.96
CA LEU A 38 3.31 -4.52 -11.21
C LEU A 38 2.43 -3.30 -10.96
N LEU A 39 1.51 -3.38 -9.99
CA LEU A 39 0.63 -2.28 -9.60
C LEU A 39 1.43 -1.08 -9.07
N LEU A 40 2.44 -1.29 -8.26
CA LEU A 40 3.31 -0.21 -7.77
C LEU A 40 4.12 0.44 -8.90
N ILE A 41 4.65 -0.36 -9.82
CA ILE A 41 5.42 0.12 -10.98
C ILE A 41 4.52 0.94 -11.92
N THR A 42 3.33 0.42 -12.25
CA THR A 42 2.38 1.14 -13.13
C THR A 42 1.88 2.42 -12.48
N THR A 43 1.65 2.42 -11.16
CA THR A 43 1.27 3.64 -10.42
C THR A 43 2.40 4.67 -10.47
N GLN A 44 3.65 4.26 -10.30
CA GLN A 44 4.81 5.16 -10.41
C GLN A 44 4.93 5.73 -11.83
N TRP A 45 4.72 4.90 -12.84
CA TRP A 45 4.84 5.32 -14.25
C TRP A 45 3.75 6.30 -14.65
N ALA A 46 2.53 6.07 -14.16
CA ALA A 46 1.40 6.95 -14.41
C ALA A 46 1.61 8.38 -13.88
N HIS A 47 2.47 8.56 -12.88
CA HIS A 47 2.73 9.86 -12.24
C HIS A 47 4.08 10.47 -12.64
N GLY A 48 4.98 9.70 -13.23
CA GLY A 48 6.32 10.16 -13.62
C GLY A 48 6.51 10.39 -15.13
N GLY A 49 5.49 10.17 -15.96
CA GLY A 49 5.58 10.29 -17.41
C GLY A 49 5.25 11.69 -17.94
N ASP A 50 5.81 12.03 -19.09
CA ASP A 50 5.52 13.27 -19.81
C ASP A 50 4.05 13.35 -20.26
N ALA A 51 3.53 14.58 -20.41
CA ALA A 51 2.10 14.89 -20.63
C ALA A 51 1.43 14.10 -21.76
N ALA A 52 2.16 13.61 -22.76
CA ALA A 52 1.63 12.84 -23.88
C ALA A 52 1.28 11.37 -23.52
N GLY A 53 1.91 10.82 -22.48
CA GLY A 53 1.70 9.44 -22.03
C GLY A 53 0.77 9.30 -20.80
N VAL A 54 0.42 10.42 -20.17
CA VAL A 54 -0.31 10.44 -18.89
C VAL A 54 -1.69 9.77 -19.00
N GLY A 55 -2.43 9.98 -20.09
CA GLY A 55 -3.76 9.40 -20.28
C GLY A 55 -3.73 7.87 -20.30
N PHE A 56 -2.88 7.27 -21.14
CA PHE A 56 -2.75 5.82 -21.25
C PHE A 56 -2.21 5.18 -19.95
N ALA A 57 -1.23 5.81 -19.32
CA ALA A 57 -0.64 5.31 -18.08
C ALA A 57 -1.63 5.38 -16.90
N SER A 58 -2.46 6.42 -16.82
CA SER A 58 -3.52 6.52 -15.80
C SER A 58 -4.61 5.47 -16.00
N ASP A 59 -5.03 5.22 -17.23
CA ASP A 59 -6.02 4.20 -17.57
C ASP A 59 -5.48 2.80 -17.29
N LEU A 60 -4.21 2.54 -17.62
CA LEU A 60 -3.54 1.30 -17.29
C LEU A 60 -3.47 1.09 -15.77
N ALA A 61 -3.07 2.09 -15.01
CA ALA A 61 -3.01 2.01 -13.56
C ALA A 61 -4.40 1.75 -12.93
N ALA A 62 -5.45 2.33 -13.49
CA ALA A 62 -6.83 2.06 -13.06
C ALA A 62 -7.29 0.63 -13.41
N ALA A 63 -6.86 0.11 -14.56
CA ALA A 63 -7.23 -1.23 -15.03
C ALA A 63 -6.45 -2.35 -14.32
N VAL A 64 -5.25 -2.08 -13.82
CA VAL A 64 -4.38 -3.11 -13.20
C VAL A 64 -5.04 -3.78 -12.00
N LEU A 65 -5.75 -3.04 -11.15
CA LEU A 65 -6.39 -3.61 -9.96
C LEU A 65 -7.49 -4.64 -10.33
N PRO A 66 -8.51 -4.31 -11.15
CA PRO A 66 -9.53 -5.29 -11.53
C PRO A 66 -8.96 -6.46 -12.35
N LEU A 67 -8.01 -6.19 -13.26
CA LEU A 67 -7.36 -7.25 -14.03
C LEU A 67 -6.54 -8.17 -13.13
N SER A 68 -5.88 -7.66 -12.12
CA SER A 68 -5.15 -8.46 -11.13
C SER A 68 -6.10 -9.34 -10.32
N GLY A 69 -7.26 -8.82 -9.93
CA GLY A 69 -8.30 -9.61 -9.27
C GLY A 69 -8.79 -10.76 -10.15
N ALA A 70 -9.10 -10.47 -11.42
CA ALA A 70 -9.51 -11.48 -12.41
C ALA A 70 -8.40 -12.52 -12.65
N ALA A 71 -7.15 -12.10 -12.76
CA ALA A 71 -6.00 -12.99 -12.94
C ALA A 71 -5.80 -13.93 -11.74
N ILE A 72 -5.97 -13.44 -10.52
CA ILE A 72 -5.90 -14.26 -9.29
C ILE A 72 -7.03 -15.30 -9.28
N CYS A 73 -8.26 -14.90 -9.57
CA CYS A 73 -9.39 -15.80 -9.64
C CYS A 73 -9.18 -16.87 -10.73
N GLY A 74 -8.80 -16.45 -11.93
CA GLY A 74 -8.51 -17.35 -13.04
C GLY A 74 -7.40 -18.34 -12.70
N TRP A 75 -6.31 -17.87 -12.11
CA TRP A 75 -5.19 -18.73 -11.70
C TRP A 75 -5.61 -19.80 -10.69
N LEU A 76 -6.38 -19.42 -9.66
CA LEU A 76 -6.83 -20.35 -8.63
C LEU A 76 -7.86 -21.38 -9.16
N LEU A 77 -8.66 -21.00 -10.16
CA LEU A 77 -9.61 -21.91 -10.81
C LEU A 77 -8.93 -22.90 -11.79
N LEU A 78 -7.81 -22.50 -12.39
CA LEU A 78 -7.07 -23.34 -13.34
C LEU A 78 -6.12 -24.33 -12.67
N GLN A 79 -5.97 -24.27 -11.35
CA GLN A 79 -5.12 -25.23 -10.63
C GLN A 79 -5.76 -26.62 -10.55
N PRO A 80 -4.96 -27.71 -10.52
CA PRO A 80 -5.46 -29.09 -10.41
C PRO A 80 -6.34 -29.30 -9.16
N VAL A 81 -6.07 -28.58 -8.09
CA VAL A 81 -6.91 -28.45 -6.91
C VAL A 81 -7.50 -27.05 -6.92
N THR A 82 -8.76 -26.95 -7.29
CA THR A 82 -9.47 -25.66 -7.36
C THR A 82 -9.37 -24.91 -6.02
N GLY A 83 -9.00 -23.62 -6.10
CA GLY A 83 -8.93 -22.77 -4.92
C GLY A 83 -10.29 -22.60 -4.26
N THR A 84 -10.28 -22.56 -2.95
CA THR A 84 -11.48 -22.28 -2.14
C THR A 84 -11.79 -20.76 -2.16
N ILE A 85 -13.01 -20.42 -1.74
CA ILE A 85 -13.40 -19.01 -1.55
C ILE A 85 -12.44 -18.29 -0.58
N ALA A 86 -11.95 -19.01 0.44
CA ALA A 86 -10.98 -18.47 1.39
C ALA A 86 -9.63 -18.18 0.74
N ASP A 87 -9.17 -19.00 -0.20
CA ASP A 87 -7.93 -18.81 -0.95
C ASP A 87 -8.01 -17.57 -1.85
N ILE A 88 -9.14 -17.40 -2.53
CA ILE A 88 -9.43 -16.23 -3.36
C ILE A 88 -9.49 -14.98 -2.48
N ALA A 89 -10.27 -15.03 -1.40
CA ALA A 89 -10.45 -13.89 -0.49
C ALA A 89 -9.12 -13.45 0.14
N ALA A 90 -8.28 -14.39 0.59
CA ALA A 90 -6.97 -14.08 1.14
C ALA A 90 -6.03 -13.45 0.08
N SER A 91 -6.07 -13.93 -1.16
CA SER A 91 -5.26 -13.39 -2.25
C SER A 91 -5.70 -11.97 -2.64
N ILE A 92 -7.01 -11.75 -2.78
CA ILE A 92 -7.57 -10.43 -3.11
C ILE A 92 -7.36 -9.43 -1.96
N PHE A 93 -7.53 -9.88 -0.70
CA PHE A 93 -7.25 -9.04 0.45
C PHE A 93 -5.78 -8.60 0.48
N GLY A 94 -4.85 -9.52 0.24
CA GLY A 94 -3.42 -9.21 0.13
C GLY A 94 -3.14 -8.19 -0.98
N LEU A 95 -3.73 -8.37 -2.16
CA LEU A 95 -3.60 -7.45 -3.29
C LEU A 95 -4.12 -6.05 -2.91
N PHE A 96 -5.31 -5.97 -2.34
CA PHE A 96 -5.95 -4.70 -2.02
C PHE A 96 -5.26 -4.01 -0.84
N TYR A 97 -5.11 -4.71 0.28
CA TYR A 97 -4.63 -4.12 1.52
C TYR A 97 -3.12 -3.84 1.51
N LEU A 98 -2.32 -4.78 1.03
CA LEU A 98 -0.86 -4.66 1.01
C LEU A 98 -0.29 -4.16 -0.32
N GLY A 99 -1.04 -4.21 -1.42
CA GLY A 99 -0.61 -3.70 -2.71
C GLY A 99 -1.23 -2.35 -3.06
N PHE A 100 -2.56 -2.32 -3.18
CA PHE A 100 -3.28 -1.15 -3.68
C PHE A 100 -3.29 0.02 -2.69
N LEU A 101 -3.59 -0.20 -1.40
CA LEU A 101 -3.60 0.90 -0.43
C LEU A 101 -2.23 1.59 -0.31
N PRO A 102 -1.10 0.87 -0.18
CA PRO A 102 0.20 1.51 -0.17
C PRO A 102 0.57 2.25 -1.45
N SER A 103 0.01 1.89 -2.61
CA SER A 103 0.25 2.61 -3.86
C SER A 103 -0.18 4.07 -3.79
N HIS A 104 -1.14 4.41 -2.93
CA HIS A 104 -1.61 5.78 -2.72
C HIS A 104 -0.55 6.69 -2.08
N TRP A 105 0.45 6.13 -1.38
CA TRP A 105 1.60 6.90 -0.89
C TRP A 105 2.44 7.47 -2.04
N ILE A 106 2.53 6.74 -3.16
CA ILE A 106 3.19 7.22 -4.37
C ILE A 106 2.42 8.40 -4.93
N ARG A 107 1.09 8.26 -5.05
CA ARG A 107 0.20 9.32 -5.54
C ARG A 107 0.23 10.56 -4.65
N LEU A 108 0.22 10.35 -3.33
CA LEU A 108 0.27 11.45 -2.37
C LEU A 108 1.58 12.25 -2.47
N ARG A 109 2.72 11.54 -2.66
CA ARG A 109 4.03 12.19 -2.83
C ARG A 109 4.09 13.08 -4.07
N ASP A 110 3.47 12.64 -5.15
CA ASP A 110 3.55 13.29 -6.46
C ASP A 110 2.51 14.41 -6.67
N LEU A 111 1.72 14.71 -5.63
CA LEU A 111 0.82 15.87 -5.65
C LEU A 111 1.62 17.18 -5.72
N THR A 112 1.42 17.93 -6.81
CA THR A 112 2.08 19.22 -7.07
C THR A 112 1.13 20.41 -6.86
N ASP A 113 -0.16 20.22 -7.18
CA ASP A 113 -1.19 21.27 -7.15
C ASP A 113 -1.86 21.38 -5.77
N LEU A 114 -1.09 21.83 -4.79
CA LEU A 114 -1.63 22.17 -3.48
C LEU A 114 -1.59 23.68 -3.27
N ALA A 115 -2.67 24.24 -2.77
CA ALA A 115 -2.76 25.66 -2.36
C ALA A 115 -1.68 26.05 -1.32
N LEU A 116 -0.99 25.06 -0.76
CA LEU A 116 0.14 25.20 0.17
C LEU A 116 1.49 25.39 -0.53
N ALA A 117 1.59 25.14 -1.85
CA ALA A 117 2.84 25.23 -2.60
C ALA A 117 3.58 26.56 -2.42
N PRO A 118 2.91 27.74 -2.47
CA PRO A 118 3.58 29.03 -2.24
C PRO A 118 4.15 29.21 -0.83
N ARG A 119 3.50 28.62 0.17
CA ARG A 119 3.95 28.70 1.58
C ARG A 119 5.11 27.75 1.87
N LEU A 120 5.18 26.62 1.16
CA LEU A 120 6.25 25.65 1.27
C LEU A 120 7.51 26.08 0.49
N ALA A 121 7.36 26.92 -0.53
CA ALA A 121 8.49 27.53 -1.24
C ALA A 121 9.32 28.49 -0.36
N SER A 122 8.77 28.98 0.74
CA SER A 122 9.45 29.84 1.72
C SER A 122 10.16 29.07 2.85
N TRP A 123 10.38 27.77 2.69
CA TRP A 123 11.09 26.93 3.65
C TRP A 123 12.51 27.40 3.88
N PRO A 124 13.10 27.24 5.09
CA PRO A 124 14.42 27.79 5.42
C PRO A 124 15.51 27.42 4.41
N VAL A 125 16.30 28.40 4.07
CA VAL A 125 17.46 28.26 3.18
C VAL A 125 18.40 27.18 3.73
N GLY A 126 18.72 26.18 2.93
CA GLY A 126 19.64 25.09 3.29
C GLY A 126 19.03 23.70 3.37
N TRP A 127 17.70 23.61 3.31
CA TRP A 127 17.02 22.31 3.21
C TRP A 127 16.69 21.99 1.75
N PRO A 128 16.74 20.70 1.34
CA PRO A 128 16.35 20.33 -0.01
C PRO A 128 14.88 20.72 -0.25
N PRO A 129 14.54 21.25 -1.44
CA PRO A 129 13.18 21.65 -1.75
C PRO A 129 12.26 20.41 -1.68
N LEU A 130 11.41 20.36 -0.67
CA LEU A 130 10.44 19.31 -0.51
C LEU A 130 9.21 19.62 -1.37
N SER A 131 8.77 18.65 -2.18
CA SER A 131 7.50 18.81 -2.89
C SER A 131 6.33 18.89 -1.88
N PRO A 132 5.24 19.63 -2.21
CA PRO A 132 4.06 19.72 -1.33
C PRO A 132 3.50 18.36 -0.95
N GLY A 133 3.45 17.41 -1.90
CA GLY A 133 3.01 16.04 -1.66
C GLY A 133 3.91 15.29 -0.68
N MET A 134 5.23 15.52 -0.74
CA MET A 134 6.18 14.91 0.20
C MET A 134 5.98 15.42 1.63
N VAL A 135 5.70 16.72 1.80
CA VAL A 135 5.41 17.29 3.12
C VAL A 135 4.11 16.72 3.68
N LEU A 136 3.07 16.60 2.86
CA LEU A 136 1.79 15.96 3.25
C LEU A 136 2.00 14.50 3.65
N MET A 137 2.77 13.75 2.88
CA MET A 137 3.10 12.37 3.19
C MET A 137 3.82 12.24 4.53
N LEU A 138 4.85 13.06 4.76
CA LEU A 138 5.59 13.07 6.02
C LEU A 138 4.69 13.48 7.21
N MET A 139 3.81 14.46 7.01
CA MET A 139 2.85 14.88 8.03
C MET A 139 1.85 13.76 8.35
N ALA A 140 1.33 13.06 7.34
CA ALA A 140 0.46 11.91 7.55
C ALA A 140 1.17 10.78 8.29
N CYS A 141 2.41 10.44 7.93
CA CYS A 141 3.23 9.48 8.67
C CYS A 141 3.42 9.90 10.13
N LEU A 142 3.75 11.16 10.35
CA LEU A 142 3.96 11.68 11.72
C LEU A 142 2.69 11.56 12.56
N VAL A 143 1.53 11.89 12.00
CA VAL A 143 0.23 11.78 12.69
C VAL A 143 -0.08 10.32 13.03
N ILE A 144 0.11 9.40 12.09
CA ILE A 144 -0.12 7.96 12.31
C ILE A 144 0.79 7.44 13.42
N VAL A 145 2.10 7.69 13.33
CA VAL A 145 3.08 7.24 14.33
C VAL A 145 2.81 7.88 15.69
N ALA A 146 2.51 9.19 15.73
CA ALA A 146 2.19 9.87 16.97
C ALA A 146 0.90 9.34 17.63
N THR A 147 -0.09 8.98 16.81
CA THR A 147 -1.34 8.38 17.31
C THR A 147 -1.09 6.98 17.88
N ASP A 148 -0.31 6.16 17.18
CA ASP A 148 0.01 4.80 17.62
C ASP A 148 0.83 4.82 18.92
N ILE A 149 1.89 5.61 18.96
CA ILE A 149 2.72 5.75 20.17
C ILE A 149 1.92 6.38 21.30
N GLY A 150 1.14 7.42 21.00
CA GLY A 150 0.32 8.12 21.99
C GLY A 150 -0.74 7.20 22.60
N SER A 151 -1.46 6.46 21.79
CA SER A 151 -2.47 5.50 22.25
C SER A 151 -1.85 4.38 23.10
N TYR A 152 -0.70 3.85 22.67
CA TYR A 152 0.03 2.85 23.45
C TYR A 152 0.49 3.39 24.81
N VAL A 153 1.14 4.55 24.84
CA VAL A 153 1.66 5.14 26.08
C VAL A 153 0.53 5.49 27.05
N ILE A 154 -0.55 6.10 26.53
CA ILE A 154 -1.70 6.46 27.34
C ILE A 154 -2.42 5.20 27.82
N GLY A 155 -2.65 4.23 26.96
CA GLY A 155 -3.29 2.96 27.31
C GLY A 155 -2.51 2.20 28.38
N ARG A 156 -1.18 2.17 28.28
CA ARG A 156 -0.31 1.51 29.27
C ARG A 156 -0.27 2.24 30.61
N ARG A 157 -0.34 3.59 30.60
CA ARG A 157 -0.17 4.39 31.84
C ARG A 157 -1.48 4.65 32.56
N TYR A 158 -2.58 4.79 31.83
CA TYR A 158 -3.88 5.16 32.37
C TYR A 158 -4.98 4.12 32.12
N GLY A 159 -4.70 3.09 31.33
CA GLY A 159 -5.66 2.02 31.04
C GLY A 159 -5.98 1.22 32.30
N ARG A 160 -7.26 1.15 32.65
CA ARG A 160 -7.75 0.40 33.82
C ARG A 160 -8.33 -0.96 33.45
N HIS A 161 -8.74 -1.13 32.21
CA HIS A 161 -9.34 -2.39 31.72
C HIS A 161 -8.75 -2.76 30.36
N PRO A 162 -8.32 -4.02 30.18
CA PRO A 162 -7.89 -4.49 28.88
C PRO A 162 -9.10 -4.55 27.94
N LEU A 163 -8.94 -4.04 26.71
CA LEU A 163 -9.96 -4.06 25.66
C LEU A 163 -10.27 -5.49 25.16
N SER A 164 -9.31 -6.37 25.28
CA SER A 164 -9.41 -7.76 24.84
C SER A 164 -8.48 -8.64 25.67
N PRO A 165 -8.86 -9.91 25.99
CA PRO A 165 -7.95 -10.85 26.65
C PRO A 165 -6.74 -11.22 25.77
N ILE A 166 -6.74 -10.83 24.50
CA ILE A 166 -5.65 -11.12 23.54
C ILE A 166 -4.65 -9.96 23.45
N SER A 167 -5.04 -8.75 23.87
CA SER A 167 -4.18 -7.57 23.88
C SER A 167 -4.03 -7.09 25.32
N PRO A 168 -2.82 -7.18 25.88
CA PRO A 168 -2.54 -6.69 27.24
C PRO A 168 -2.64 -5.18 27.32
#